data_19abec29d1ae5847d22911e65696e73c
#
_entry.id   19abec29d1ae5847d22911e65696e73c
#
_cell.length_a   1.000
_cell.length_b   1.000
_cell.length_c   1.000
_cell.angle_alpha   90.00
_cell.angle_beta   90.00
_cell.angle_gamma   90.00
#
_symmetry.space_group_name_H-M   'P 1'
#
loop_
_entity.id
_entity.type
_entity.pdbx_description
1 polymer ?
#
loop_
_entity_poly.entity_id
_entity_poly.type
_entity_poly.pdbx_seq_one_letter_code
_entity_poly.pdbx_strand_id
1 'polypeptide(L)'
;MNSNEKPIIVIAGSKEMIENESQKIEFAKMLGAKTVESNFLLLTGGAKSIRENGSPTATDYWASLGAYEKARSIGLDPDECIVTLHPRETDHPLHSIGRVEVTKRKTPALRRFDLVARAHAIVTVEGLANLSTVLELSIALDKFLIPIPCTGGASKDFWYEYEPELLKKLQIQKTSQEYVMLTQGISAPDAVVETTFRLIQKYLHPHCYVALPLSRRKILDDGIQPVLSSRSVSAETSNDLVTGSSLDKTLITTIRSARFVIVDLSENDHDVAYQLGIAEALDKIIIPICQSNNQDSQGRYPLDFRFRKILLYDVKNLAEFTQELNRTLSRLGI
;
A
#
# COMPACT_ATOMS: atom_id res chain seq x y z
N MET A 1 -10.59 -7.09 -9.62
CA MET A 1 -11.39 -6.89 -8.39
C MET A 1 -12.78 -6.47 -8.83
N ASN A 2 -13.83 -7.04 -8.26
CA ASN A 2 -15.17 -6.50 -8.43
C ASN A 2 -15.16 -5.08 -7.84
N SER A 3 -15.62 -4.08 -8.57
CA SER A 3 -15.56 -2.66 -8.25
C SER A 3 -16.30 -2.25 -6.97
N ASN A 4 -16.82 -3.20 -6.19
CA ASN A 4 -17.62 -2.97 -4.98
C ASN A 4 -17.03 -3.59 -3.68
N GLU A 5 -15.90 -4.30 -3.75
CA GLU A 5 -15.32 -4.90 -2.54
C GLU A 5 -14.32 -3.94 -1.88
N LYS A 6 -14.56 -3.60 -0.60
CA LYS A 6 -13.62 -2.77 0.18
C LYS A 6 -12.26 -3.47 0.31
N PRO A 7 -11.14 -2.75 0.17
CA PRO A 7 -9.84 -3.33 0.46
C PRO A 7 -9.74 -3.80 1.92
N ILE A 8 -9.11 -4.95 2.12
CA ILE A 8 -9.01 -5.60 3.44
C ILE A 8 -7.68 -5.21 4.09
N ILE A 9 -7.77 -4.59 5.27
CA ILE A 9 -6.62 -4.26 6.11
C ILE A 9 -6.61 -5.21 7.29
N VAL A 10 -5.47 -5.88 7.52
CA VAL A 10 -5.23 -6.67 8.72
C VAL A 10 -4.43 -5.82 9.71
N ILE A 11 -4.94 -5.71 10.94
CA ILE A 11 -4.18 -5.18 12.07
C ILE A 11 -3.92 -6.37 12.99
N ALA A 12 -2.65 -6.66 13.21
CA ALA A 12 -2.21 -7.77 14.06
C ALA A 12 -1.15 -7.27 15.06
N GLY A 13 -1.11 -7.88 16.23
CA GLY A 13 -0.15 -7.46 17.24
C GLY A 13 -0.06 -8.39 18.44
N SER A 14 0.30 -7.81 19.57
CA SER A 14 0.47 -8.52 20.82
C SER A 14 -0.86 -9.05 21.35
N LYS A 15 -0.82 -10.22 21.97
CA LYS A 15 -1.91 -10.69 22.84
C LYS A 15 -1.91 -9.95 24.19
N GLU A 16 -0.73 -9.54 24.64
CA GLU A 16 -0.50 -8.77 25.86
C GLU A 16 0.47 -7.66 25.56
N MET A 17 0.05 -6.41 25.71
CA MET A 17 0.89 -5.25 25.56
C MET A 17 1.69 -5.06 26.87
N ILE A 18 3.01 -4.97 26.77
CA ILE A 18 3.88 -5.04 27.97
C ILE A 18 4.27 -3.64 28.44
N GLU A 19 4.82 -2.83 27.53
CA GLU A 19 5.31 -1.48 27.85
C GLU A 19 4.39 -0.41 27.24
N ASN A 20 4.20 0.72 27.93
CA ASN A 20 3.40 1.85 27.45
C ASN A 20 1.99 1.43 27.00
N GLU A 21 1.38 0.50 27.72
CA GLU A 21 0.14 -0.17 27.34
C GLU A 21 -0.98 0.81 26.97
N SER A 22 -1.23 1.84 27.78
CA SER A 22 -2.30 2.81 27.51
C SER A 22 -2.12 3.52 26.16
N GLN A 23 -0.88 3.85 25.79
CA GLN A 23 -0.57 4.47 24.50
C GLN A 23 -0.77 3.48 23.33
N LYS A 24 -0.38 2.22 23.52
CA LYS A 24 -0.56 1.17 22.50
C LYS A 24 -2.00 0.77 22.32
N ILE A 25 -2.79 0.76 23.40
CA ILE A 25 -4.25 0.56 23.35
C ILE A 25 -4.89 1.67 22.51
N GLU A 26 -4.59 2.92 22.83
CA GLU A 26 -5.13 4.05 22.09
C GLU A 26 -4.67 4.03 20.63
N PHE A 27 -3.41 3.73 20.39
CA PHE A 27 -2.86 3.57 19.04
C PHE A 27 -3.59 2.46 18.25
N ALA A 28 -3.84 1.29 18.86
CA ALA A 28 -4.58 0.21 18.21
C ALA A 28 -6.04 0.62 17.90
N LYS A 29 -6.71 1.34 18.80
CA LYS A 29 -8.04 1.89 18.57
C LYS A 29 -8.05 2.87 17.40
N MET A 30 -7.08 3.76 17.36
CA MET A 30 -6.93 4.75 16.28
C MET A 30 -6.70 4.08 14.92
N LEU A 31 -5.85 3.03 14.85
CA LEU A 31 -5.65 2.25 13.61
C LEU A 31 -6.96 1.61 13.14
N GLY A 32 -7.74 1.02 14.05
CA GLY A 32 -9.04 0.45 13.75
C GLY A 32 -10.04 1.50 13.26
N ALA A 33 -10.14 2.62 13.96
CA ALA A 33 -11.00 3.74 13.56
C ALA A 33 -10.63 4.29 12.18
N LYS A 34 -9.33 4.49 11.93
CA LYS A 34 -8.83 5.00 10.65
C LYS A 34 -9.08 4.03 9.49
N THR A 35 -9.07 2.72 9.76
CA THR A 35 -9.44 1.70 8.75
C THR A 35 -10.85 1.95 8.21
N VAL A 36 -11.81 2.14 9.12
CA VAL A 36 -13.21 2.41 8.74
C VAL A 36 -13.37 3.77 8.08
N GLU A 37 -12.73 4.81 8.64
CA GLU A 37 -12.75 6.17 8.09
C GLU A 37 -12.22 6.22 6.65
N SER A 38 -11.23 5.40 6.35
CA SER A 38 -10.64 5.27 5.00
C SER A 38 -11.45 4.38 4.04
N ASN A 39 -12.65 3.95 4.44
CA ASN A 39 -13.51 3.04 3.69
C ASN A 39 -12.86 1.67 3.39
N PHE A 40 -12.06 1.16 4.31
CA PHE A 40 -11.48 -0.18 4.26
C PHE A 40 -12.24 -1.13 5.17
N LEU A 41 -12.07 -2.43 4.94
CA LEU A 41 -12.59 -3.49 5.81
C LEU A 41 -11.48 -3.94 6.77
N LEU A 42 -11.74 -3.89 8.06
CA LEU A 42 -10.84 -4.43 9.07
C LEU A 42 -11.01 -5.95 9.17
N LEU A 43 -9.92 -6.70 9.03
CA LEU A 43 -9.87 -8.13 9.28
C LEU A 43 -8.95 -8.41 10.46
N THR A 44 -9.46 -9.05 11.51
CA THR A 44 -8.68 -9.41 12.69
C THR A 44 -8.76 -10.89 13.02
N GLY A 45 -7.83 -11.36 13.84
CA GLY A 45 -7.82 -12.72 14.37
C GLY A 45 -8.75 -12.95 15.55
N GLY A 46 -9.35 -11.90 16.10
CA GLY A 46 -10.30 -11.99 17.21
C GLY A 46 -9.68 -12.28 18.56
N ALA A 47 -8.36 -12.21 18.74
CA ALA A 47 -7.76 -12.42 20.06
C ALA A 47 -8.28 -11.38 21.06
N LYS A 48 -8.65 -11.83 22.28
CA LYS A 48 -9.15 -10.96 23.33
C LYS A 48 -8.18 -10.85 24.50
N SER A 49 -7.54 -11.95 24.88
CA SER A 49 -6.72 -12.07 26.10
C SER A 49 -7.22 -11.16 27.25
N ILE A 50 -7.45 -11.74 28.40
CA ILE A 50 -8.09 -11.03 29.52
C ILE A 50 -7.17 -11.16 30.74
N ARG A 51 -6.90 -10.06 31.42
CA ARG A 51 -6.21 -10.03 32.71
C ARG A 51 -7.10 -10.53 33.83
N GLU A 52 -6.51 -10.79 35.00
CA GLU A 52 -7.24 -11.14 36.23
C GLU A 52 -8.34 -10.14 36.60
N ASN A 53 -8.12 -8.84 36.31
CA ASN A 53 -9.10 -7.77 36.52
C ASN A 53 -10.19 -7.69 35.45
N GLY A 54 -10.21 -8.61 34.47
CA GLY A 54 -11.19 -8.66 33.38
C GLY A 54 -10.95 -7.72 32.22
N SER A 55 -9.85 -6.92 32.22
CA SER A 55 -9.55 -6.00 31.11
C SER A 55 -8.91 -6.72 29.91
N PRO A 56 -9.36 -6.44 28.67
CA PRO A 56 -8.72 -6.98 27.47
C PRO A 56 -7.32 -6.39 27.24
N THR A 57 -6.40 -7.19 26.70
CA THR A 57 -5.00 -6.79 26.47
C THR A 57 -4.57 -6.92 25.01
N ALA A 58 -5.34 -7.59 24.16
CA ALA A 58 -4.93 -7.90 22.79
C ALA A 58 -5.13 -6.74 21.82
N THR A 59 -4.17 -6.53 20.93
CA THR A 59 -4.24 -5.57 19.82
C THR A 59 -5.49 -5.78 18.96
N ASP A 60 -5.82 -7.04 18.63
CA ASP A 60 -6.99 -7.41 17.82
C ASP A 60 -8.30 -6.85 18.42
N TYR A 61 -8.45 -6.97 19.75
CA TYR A 61 -9.64 -6.47 20.44
C TYR A 61 -9.75 -4.93 20.35
N TRP A 62 -8.67 -4.23 20.66
CA TRP A 62 -8.67 -2.77 20.69
C TRP A 62 -8.82 -2.15 19.31
N ALA A 63 -8.18 -2.73 18.29
CA ALA A 63 -8.37 -2.30 16.91
C ALA A 63 -9.82 -2.52 16.46
N SER A 64 -10.42 -3.67 16.79
CA SER A 64 -11.84 -3.93 16.48
C SER A 64 -12.80 -3.00 17.23
N LEU A 65 -12.50 -2.67 18.49
CA LEU A 65 -13.30 -1.73 19.26
C LEU A 65 -13.25 -0.31 18.67
N GLY A 66 -12.06 0.18 18.29
CA GLY A 66 -11.93 1.49 17.65
C GLY A 66 -12.65 1.56 16.30
N ALA A 67 -12.57 0.49 15.51
CA ALA A 67 -13.32 0.37 14.27
C ALA A 67 -14.83 0.36 14.49
N TYR A 68 -15.31 -0.37 15.51
CA TYR A 68 -16.71 -0.43 15.89
C TYR A 68 -17.25 0.94 16.32
N GLU A 69 -16.55 1.62 17.24
CA GLU A 69 -16.90 2.94 17.71
C GLU A 69 -16.98 3.94 16.55
N LYS A 70 -16.01 3.90 15.63
CA LYS A 70 -16.00 4.76 14.44
C LYS A 70 -17.15 4.45 13.48
N ALA A 71 -17.39 3.18 13.15
CA ALA A 71 -18.50 2.78 12.27
C ALA A 71 -19.84 3.31 12.80
N ARG A 72 -20.10 3.12 14.10
CA ARG A 72 -21.31 3.61 14.76
C ARG A 72 -21.39 5.15 14.71
N SER A 73 -20.29 5.85 14.93
CA SER A 73 -20.26 7.33 14.94
C SER A 73 -20.59 7.96 13.60
N ILE A 74 -20.33 7.25 12.49
CA ILE A 74 -20.60 7.73 11.12
C ILE A 74 -21.79 7.03 10.46
N GLY A 75 -22.58 6.27 11.25
CA GLY A 75 -23.82 5.64 10.79
C GLY A 75 -23.64 4.40 9.91
N LEU A 76 -22.46 3.76 9.92
CA LEU A 76 -22.22 2.51 9.21
C LEU A 76 -22.54 1.30 10.09
N ASP A 77 -22.93 0.18 9.45
CA ASP A 77 -23.05 -1.10 10.13
C ASP A 77 -21.66 -1.67 10.43
N PRO A 78 -21.31 -1.94 11.70
CA PRO A 78 -20.03 -2.56 12.04
C PRO A 78 -19.77 -3.90 11.35
N ASP A 79 -20.80 -4.70 11.05
CA ASP A 79 -20.67 -5.98 10.37
C ASP A 79 -20.24 -5.85 8.90
N GLU A 80 -20.45 -4.68 8.30
CA GLU A 80 -19.97 -4.34 6.95
C GLU A 80 -18.54 -3.75 6.95
N CYS A 81 -18.04 -3.41 8.14
CA CYS A 81 -16.75 -2.75 8.30
C CYS A 81 -15.69 -3.64 8.95
N ILE A 82 -16.11 -4.65 9.72
CA ILE A 82 -15.23 -5.47 10.55
C ILE A 82 -15.54 -6.94 10.31
N VAL A 83 -14.50 -7.72 10.05
CA VAL A 83 -14.56 -9.19 10.03
C VAL A 83 -13.62 -9.72 11.09
N THR A 84 -14.15 -10.53 11.99
CA THR A 84 -13.38 -11.24 13.01
C THR A 84 -13.29 -12.70 12.62
N LEU A 85 -12.08 -13.15 12.28
CA LEU A 85 -11.83 -14.49 11.80
C LEU A 85 -11.47 -15.42 12.96
N HIS A 86 -12.37 -16.30 13.35
CA HIS A 86 -12.16 -17.28 14.40
C HIS A 86 -11.53 -18.57 13.84
N PRO A 87 -10.59 -19.21 14.54
CA PRO A 87 -10.20 -20.59 14.25
C PRO A 87 -11.36 -21.53 14.61
N ARG A 88 -11.38 -22.71 14.02
CA ARG A 88 -12.42 -23.69 14.32
C ARG A 88 -12.31 -24.23 15.76
N GLU A 89 -11.09 -24.35 16.25
CA GLU A 89 -10.78 -24.86 17.58
C GLU A 89 -9.77 -23.91 18.27
N THR A 90 -10.05 -23.49 19.49
CA THR A 90 -9.15 -22.67 20.30
C THR A 90 -9.54 -22.71 21.78
N ASP A 91 -8.55 -22.72 22.64
CA ASP A 91 -8.70 -22.57 24.09
C ASP A 91 -8.52 -21.10 24.53
N HIS A 92 -8.20 -20.20 23.59
CA HIS A 92 -7.98 -18.79 23.89
C HIS A 92 -9.29 -17.99 23.80
N PRO A 93 -9.52 -17.04 24.71
CA PRO A 93 -10.67 -16.17 24.64
C PRO A 93 -10.63 -15.30 23.36
N LEU A 94 -11.78 -15.25 22.68
CA LEU A 94 -11.97 -14.47 21.47
C LEU A 94 -13.05 -13.40 21.70
N HIS A 95 -12.99 -12.33 20.92
CA HIS A 95 -14.08 -11.36 20.83
C HIS A 95 -14.94 -11.62 19.59
N SER A 96 -16.14 -11.05 19.59
CA SER A 96 -17.10 -11.17 18.49
C SER A 96 -17.56 -9.78 18.03
N ILE A 97 -16.61 -8.84 17.86
CA ILE A 97 -16.89 -7.50 17.36
C ILE A 97 -16.93 -7.57 15.83
N GLY A 98 -18.00 -7.03 15.21
CA GLY A 98 -18.25 -7.14 13.79
C GLY A 98 -18.74 -8.53 13.36
N ARG A 99 -18.74 -8.79 12.07
CA ARG A 99 -19.14 -10.09 11.50
C ARG A 99 -18.11 -11.17 11.82
N VAL A 100 -18.56 -12.21 12.52
CA VAL A 100 -17.71 -13.36 12.85
C VAL A 100 -17.72 -14.36 11.71
N GLU A 101 -16.54 -14.72 11.23
CA GLU A 101 -16.33 -15.80 10.28
C GLU A 101 -15.47 -16.89 10.92
N VAL A 102 -15.85 -18.15 10.75
CA VAL A 102 -15.07 -19.29 11.22
C VAL A 102 -14.26 -19.84 10.06
N THR A 103 -12.93 -19.82 10.18
CA THR A 103 -12.05 -20.40 9.16
C THR A 103 -12.25 -21.92 9.07
N LYS A 104 -12.08 -22.47 7.87
CA LYS A 104 -12.03 -23.93 7.68
C LYS A 104 -10.78 -24.57 8.33
N ARG A 105 -9.80 -23.75 8.75
CA ARG A 105 -8.57 -24.18 9.38
C ARG A 105 -8.80 -24.53 10.85
N LYS A 106 -8.18 -25.63 11.32
CA LYS A 106 -8.39 -26.12 12.69
C LYS A 106 -7.71 -25.25 13.73
N THR A 107 -6.48 -24.82 13.49
CA THR A 107 -5.63 -24.22 14.53
C THR A 107 -5.45 -22.69 14.37
N PRO A 108 -5.13 -21.98 15.46
CA PRO A 108 -4.79 -20.55 15.39
C PRO A 108 -3.62 -20.22 14.45
N ALA A 109 -2.63 -21.13 14.34
CA ALA A 109 -1.50 -20.94 13.41
C ALA A 109 -1.96 -20.94 11.95
N LEU A 110 -2.79 -21.89 11.56
CA LEU A 110 -3.35 -21.97 10.20
C LEU A 110 -4.32 -20.82 9.89
N ARG A 111 -5.05 -20.30 10.91
CA ARG A 111 -5.87 -19.11 10.75
C ARG A 111 -5.03 -17.89 10.33
N ARG A 112 -3.78 -17.76 10.84
CA ARG A 112 -2.88 -16.64 10.44
C ARG A 112 -2.61 -16.64 8.94
N PHE A 113 -2.50 -17.83 8.33
CA PHE A 113 -2.39 -17.92 6.88
C PHE A 113 -3.61 -17.34 6.17
N ASP A 114 -4.83 -17.65 6.62
CA ASP A 114 -6.06 -17.12 6.03
C ASP A 114 -6.15 -15.60 6.20
N LEU A 115 -5.72 -15.06 7.36
CA LEU A 115 -5.64 -13.61 7.59
C LEU A 115 -4.72 -12.94 6.57
N VAL A 116 -3.48 -13.45 6.46
CA VAL A 116 -2.46 -12.88 5.57
C VAL A 116 -2.87 -13.05 4.10
N ALA A 117 -3.39 -14.22 3.72
CA ALA A 117 -3.81 -14.50 2.34
C ALA A 117 -4.90 -13.53 1.85
N ARG A 118 -5.86 -13.18 2.72
CA ARG A 118 -6.98 -12.27 2.41
C ARG A 118 -6.60 -10.80 2.46
N ALA A 119 -5.52 -10.45 3.17
CA ALA A 119 -5.11 -9.06 3.35
C ALA A 119 -4.67 -8.41 2.03
N HIS A 120 -5.06 -7.15 1.83
CA HIS A 120 -4.49 -6.24 0.85
C HIS A 120 -3.31 -5.46 1.45
N ALA A 121 -3.43 -5.06 2.73
CA ALA A 121 -2.32 -4.52 3.51
C ALA A 121 -2.37 -5.05 4.95
N ILE A 122 -1.21 -5.13 5.58
CA ILE A 122 -1.04 -5.65 6.93
C ILE A 122 -0.27 -4.62 7.75
N VAL A 123 -0.81 -4.24 8.90
CA VAL A 123 -0.16 -3.39 9.88
C VAL A 123 0.10 -4.21 11.14
N THR A 124 1.32 -4.15 11.65
CA THR A 124 1.64 -4.87 12.88
C THR A 124 2.11 -3.95 13.99
N VAL A 125 1.64 -4.23 15.20
CA VAL A 125 1.87 -3.44 16.41
C VAL A 125 2.50 -4.32 17.47
N GLU A 126 3.71 -3.98 17.92
CA GLU A 126 4.46 -4.75 18.92
C GLU A 126 4.57 -6.24 18.57
N GLY A 127 4.02 -7.09 19.42
CA GLY A 127 3.95 -8.54 19.21
C GLY A 127 5.15 -9.31 19.76
N LEU A 128 4.90 -10.61 19.95
CA LEU A 128 5.88 -11.60 20.37
C LEU A 128 5.99 -12.70 19.28
N ALA A 129 6.61 -13.83 19.60
CA ALA A 129 6.86 -14.95 18.67
C ALA A 129 5.65 -15.37 17.80
N ASN A 130 4.43 -15.21 18.30
CA ASN A 130 3.21 -15.48 17.53
C ASN A 130 2.98 -14.53 16.35
N LEU A 131 3.50 -13.29 16.43
CA LEU A 131 3.41 -12.32 15.37
C LEU A 131 4.44 -12.58 14.27
N SER A 132 5.60 -13.14 14.61
CA SER A 132 6.65 -13.51 13.64
C SER A 132 6.08 -14.34 12.47
N THR A 133 5.17 -15.28 12.77
CA THR A 133 4.50 -16.06 11.71
C THR A 133 3.67 -15.18 10.75
N VAL A 134 3.01 -14.13 11.24
CA VAL A 134 2.27 -13.19 10.38
C VAL A 134 3.24 -12.39 9.51
N LEU A 135 4.33 -11.92 10.10
CA LEU A 135 5.37 -11.14 9.44
C LEU A 135 6.04 -11.96 8.33
N GLU A 136 6.50 -13.18 8.64
CA GLU A 136 7.13 -14.11 7.68
C GLU A 136 6.17 -14.49 6.53
N LEU A 137 4.91 -14.83 6.85
CA LEU A 137 3.90 -15.13 5.84
C LEU A 137 3.61 -13.91 4.95
N SER A 138 3.69 -12.70 5.50
CA SER A 138 3.47 -11.48 4.72
C SER A 138 4.55 -11.27 3.66
N ILE A 139 5.81 -11.57 3.99
CA ILE A 139 6.91 -11.57 3.00
C ILE A 139 6.73 -12.72 1.99
N ALA A 140 6.49 -13.94 2.48
CA ALA A 140 6.36 -15.13 1.63
C ALA A 140 5.22 -15.02 0.61
N LEU A 141 4.14 -14.31 0.95
CA LEU A 141 2.97 -14.07 0.10
C LEU A 141 3.00 -12.70 -0.60
N ASP A 142 4.14 -12.02 -0.57
CA ASP A 142 4.37 -10.70 -1.17
C ASP A 142 3.31 -9.64 -0.79
N LYS A 143 2.85 -9.63 0.47
CA LYS A 143 1.85 -8.69 0.95
C LYS A 143 2.44 -7.31 1.23
N PHE A 144 1.60 -6.27 1.15
CA PHE A 144 1.98 -4.94 1.60
C PHE A 144 1.96 -4.91 3.13
N LEU A 145 3.14 -4.87 3.72
CA LEU A 145 3.36 -5.00 5.16
C LEU A 145 3.98 -3.72 5.72
N ILE A 146 3.38 -3.19 6.79
CA ILE A 146 3.92 -2.09 7.58
C ILE A 146 4.08 -2.55 9.03
N PRO A 147 5.23 -3.09 9.41
CA PRO A 147 5.55 -3.25 10.83
C PRO A 147 5.76 -1.86 11.43
N ILE A 148 5.17 -1.57 12.60
CA ILE A 148 5.34 -0.27 13.28
C ILE A 148 6.44 -0.40 14.34
N PRO A 149 7.71 -0.08 14.02
CA PRO A 149 8.83 -0.36 14.91
C PRO A 149 8.83 0.47 16.19
N CYS A 150 8.24 1.68 16.19
CA CYS A 150 8.13 2.47 17.41
C CYS A 150 7.26 1.84 18.49
N THR A 151 6.48 0.81 18.18
CA THR A 151 5.68 0.04 19.14
C THR A 151 6.48 -1.07 19.85
N GLY A 152 7.69 -1.40 19.38
CA GLY A 152 8.55 -2.42 19.97
C GLY A 152 8.25 -3.85 19.52
N GLY A 153 8.78 -4.81 20.27
CA GLY A 153 8.54 -6.24 20.08
C GLY A 153 8.92 -6.77 18.68
N ALA A 154 8.25 -7.84 18.27
CA ALA A 154 8.52 -8.50 16.98
C ALA A 154 8.37 -7.57 15.76
N SER A 155 7.50 -6.55 15.83
CA SER A 155 7.36 -5.55 14.76
C SER A 155 8.64 -4.70 14.61
N LYS A 156 9.28 -4.34 15.72
CA LYS A 156 10.55 -3.62 15.73
C LYS A 156 11.70 -4.49 15.23
N ASP A 157 11.82 -5.70 15.75
CA ASP A 157 12.91 -6.61 15.41
C ASP A 157 12.86 -6.94 13.91
N PHE A 158 11.69 -7.27 13.40
CA PHE A 158 11.46 -7.57 11.99
C PHE A 158 11.73 -6.36 11.09
N TRP A 159 11.34 -5.13 11.51
CA TRP A 159 11.64 -3.92 10.75
C TRP A 159 13.14 -3.77 10.49
N TYR A 160 13.96 -3.92 11.52
CA TYR A 160 15.41 -3.73 11.39
C TYR A 160 16.10 -4.89 10.67
N GLU A 161 15.56 -6.10 10.76
CA GLU A 161 16.06 -7.27 10.03
C GLU A 161 15.82 -7.16 8.52
N TYR A 162 14.63 -6.67 8.11
CA TYR A 162 14.21 -6.57 6.71
C TYR A 162 14.11 -5.11 6.22
N GLU A 163 14.82 -4.20 6.85
CA GLU A 163 14.70 -2.76 6.59
C GLU A 163 14.90 -2.40 5.11
N PRO A 164 15.93 -2.88 4.38
CA PRO A 164 16.13 -2.52 2.97
C PRO A 164 14.95 -2.91 2.10
N GLU A 165 14.41 -4.11 2.27
CA GLU A 165 13.28 -4.64 1.52
C GLU A 165 11.99 -3.88 1.84
N LEU A 166 11.75 -3.58 3.12
CA LEU A 166 10.60 -2.81 3.57
C LEU A 166 10.65 -1.38 3.02
N LEU A 167 11.79 -0.70 3.11
CA LEU A 167 11.95 0.66 2.58
C LEU A 167 11.68 0.71 1.07
N LYS A 168 12.20 -0.27 0.33
CA LYS A 168 11.95 -0.41 -1.10
C LYS A 168 10.45 -0.62 -1.39
N LYS A 169 9.80 -1.52 -0.65
CA LYS A 169 8.37 -1.83 -0.84
C LYS A 169 7.46 -0.67 -0.44
N LEU A 170 7.79 0.03 0.64
CA LEU A 170 7.07 1.21 1.12
C LEU A 170 7.40 2.47 0.29
N GLN A 171 8.43 2.42 -0.54
CA GLN A 171 8.95 3.54 -1.31
C GLN A 171 9.27 4.77 -0.43
N ILE A 172 9.95 4.53 0.69
CA ILE A 172 10.41 5.56 1.62
C ILE A 172 11.93 5.49 1.79
N GLN A 173 12.53 6.60 2.20
CA GLN A 173 13.96 6.70 2.48
C GLN A 173 14.20 6.86 3.99
N LYS A 174 15.37 6.45 4.49
CA LYS A 174 15.75 6.64 5.92
C LYS A 174 15.72 8.10 6.38
N THR A 175 15.89 9.02 5.45
CA THR A 175 15.83 10.47 5.70
C THR A 175 14.42 11.05 5.58
N SER A 176 13.44 10.26 5.21
CA SER A 176 12.06 10.74 5.04
C SER A 176 11.34 10.92 6.38
N GLN A 177 10.36 11.81 6.39
CA GLN A 177 9.50 12.01 7.55
C GLN A 177 8.71 10.74 7.90
N GLU A 178 8.30 9.96 6.89
CA GLU A 178 7.61 8.69 7.08
C GLU A 178 8.45 7.71 7.90
N TYR A 179 9.74 7.59 7.57
CA TYR A 179 10.66 6.73 8.31
C TYR A 179 10.75 7.16 9.78
N VAL A 180 10.94 8.45 10.03
CA VAL A 180 11.03 8.99 11.40
C VAL A 180 9.74 8.74 12.18
N MET A 181 8.57 8.96 11.56
CA MET A 181 7.28 8.70 12.20
C MET A 181 7.12 7.23 12.57
N LEU A 182 7.39 6.29 11.65
CA LEU A 182 7.25 4.86 11.93
C LEU A 182 8.24 4.36 12.99
N THR A 183 9.46 4.90 13.04
CA THR A 183 10.53 4.39 13.94
C THR A 183 10.56 5.05 15.30
N GLN A 184 10.10 6.31 15.44
CA GLN A 184 10.25 7.12 16.64
C GLN A 184 8.95 7.78 17.11
N GLY A 185 7.86 7.62 16.37
CA GLY A 185 6.64 8.43 16.53
C GLY A 185 5.69 8.01 17.64
N ILE A 186 6.05 7.10 18.56
CA ILE A 186 5.11 6.57 19.57
C ILE A 186 4.50 7.68 20.47
N SER A 187 5.19 8.79 20.64
CA SER A 187 4.69 9.97 21.36
C SER A 187 3.71 10.83 20.54
N ALA A 188 3.56 10.57 19.25
CA ALA A 188 2.65 11.25 18.34
C ALA A 188 1.81 10.22 17.55
N PRO A 189 0.94 9.45 18.22
CA PRO A 189 0.23 8.31 17.64
C PRO A 189 -0.62 8.71 16.42
N ASP A 190 -1.26 9.88 16.44
CA ASP A 190 -2.02 10.39 15.28
C ASP A 190 -1.15 10.50 14.03
N ALA A 191 0.05 11.05 14.15
CA ALA A 191 0.96 11.21 13.03
C ALA A 191 1.46 9.86 12.48
N VAL A 192 1.66 8.87 13.35
CA VAL A 192 2.02 7.50 12.94
C VAL A 192 0.86 6.85 12.20
N VAL A 193 -0.37 6.97 12.71
CA VAL A 193 -1.59 6.44 12.05
C VAL A 193 -1.78 7.09 10.69
N GLU A 194 -1.73 8.43 10.59
CA GLU A 194 -1.87 9.15 9.32
C GLU A 194 -0.79 8.74 8.32
N THR A 195 0.47 8.61 8.77
CA THR A 195 1.56 8.14 7.92
C THR A 195 1.32 6.72 7.42
N THR A 196 0.90 5.81 8.30
CA THR A 196 0.59 4.42 7.96
C THR A 196 -0.50 4.35 6.89
N PHE A 197 -1.61 5.06 7.08
CA PHE A 197 -2.73 5.04 6.14
C PHE A 197 -2.42 5.77 4.83
N ARG A 198 -1.61 6.82 4.83
CA ARG A 198 -1.12 7.45 3.61
C ARG A 198 -0.29 6.46 2.77
N LEU A 199 0.57 5.64 3.39
CA LEU A 199 1.33 4.60 2.69
C LEU A 199 0.41 3.50 2.15
N ILE A 200 -0.60 3.07 2.92
CA ILE A 200 -1.59 2.09 2.48
C ILE A 200 -2.41 2.62 1.29
N GLN A 201 -2.90 3.84 1.39
CA GLN A 201 -3.67 4.48 0.31
C GLN A 201 -2.85 4.61 -0.97
N LYS A 202 -1.60 5.06 -0.85
CA LYS A 202 -0.67 5.13 -1.99
C LYS A 202 -0.46 3.77 -2.65
N TYR A 203 -0.43 2.69 -1.87
CA TYR A 203 -0.29 1.33 -2.39
C TYR A 203 -1.59 0.79 -3.01
N LEU A 204 -2.74 1.00 -2.36
CA LEU A 204 -4.04 0.46 -2.79
C LEU A 204 -4.69 1.28 -3.92
N HIS A 205 -4.39 2.58 -3.98
CA HIS A 205 -4.83 3.49 -5.03
C HIS A 205 -3.59 4.06 -5.74
N PRO A 206 -2.91 3.22 -6.52
CA PRO A 206 -1.69 3.66 -7.17
C PRO A 206 -2.00 4.76 -8.18
N HIS A 207 -1.13 5.76 -8.25
CA HIS A 207 -1.13 6.68 -9.36
C HIS A 207 0.11 6.48 -10.23
N CYS A 208 -0.05 6.78 -11.49
CA CYS A 208 0.98 6.75 -12.52
C CYS A 208 1.35 8.18 -12.89
N TYR A 209 2.62 8.49 -12.95
CA TYR A 209 3.06 9.69 -13.62
C TYR A 209 3.32 9.38 -15.10
N VAL A 210 2.78 10.22 -16.00
CA VAL A 210 2.97 10.04 -17.45
C VAL A 210 3.77 11.21 -18.00
N ALA A 211 5.03 10.95 -18.35
CA ALA A 211 5.92 11.88 -19.01
C ALA A 211 5.75 11.75 -20.53
N LEU A 212 5.13 12.73 -21.16
CA LEU A 212 4.90 12.73 -22.61
C LEU A 212 4.95 14.17 -23.15
N PRO A 213 5.37 14.34 -24.42
CA PRO A 213 5.30 15.62 -25.10
C PRO A 213 3.85 16.10 -25.21
N LEU A 214 3.63 17.41 -25.13
CA LEU A 214 2.29 18.01 -25.27
C LEU A 214 1.59 17.61 -26.58
N SER A 215 2.35 17.45 -27.65
CA SER A 215 1.89 17.00 -28.97
C SER A 215 1.26 15.58 -28.94
N ARG A 216 1.51 14.82 -27.88
CA ARG A 216 1.16 13.40 -27.77
C ARG A 216 -0.03 13.11 -26.84
N ARG A 217 -0.82 14.13 -26.48
CA ARG A 217 -1.95 13.95 -25.55
C ARG A 217 -2.93 12.85 -25.99
N LYS A 218 -3.09 12.63 -27.30
CA LYS A 218 -3.96 11.58 -27.82
C LYS A 218 -3.59 10.17 -27.32
N ILE A 219 -2.30 9.82 -27.18
CA ILE A 219 -1.90 8.53 -26.65
C ILE A 219 -2.26 8.39 -25.16
N LEU A 220 -2.23 9.50 -24.41
CA LEU A 220 -2.71 9.50 -23.04
C LEU A 220 -4.20 9.20 -22.98
N ASP A 221 -5.01 9.97 -23.71
CA ASP A 221 -6.47 9.95 -23.61
C ASP A 221 -7.06 8.64 -24.18
N ASP A 222 -6.58 8.18 -25.33
CA ASP A 222 -7.14 7.03 -26.07
C ASP A 222 -6.42 5.69 -25.76
N GLY A 223 -5.16 5.72 -25.31
CA GLY A 223 -4.34 4.53 -25.13
C GLY A 223 -4.01 4.21 -23.68
N ILE A 224 -3.48 5.18 -22.93
CA ILE A 224 -2.98 4.96 -21.57
C ILE A 224 -4.12 5.05 -20.55
N GLN A 225 -4.87 6.15 -20.56
CA GLN A 225 -5.92 6.42 -19.56
C GLN A 225 -6.98 5.31 -19.46
N PRO A 226 -7.51 4.74 -20.57
CA PRO A 226 -8.49 3.65 -20.48
C PRO A 226 -7.93 2.41 -19.76
N VAL A 227 -6.66 2.07 -20.01
CA VAL A 227 -6.00 0.93 -19.35
C VAL A 227 -5.80 1.20 -17.85
N LEU A 228 -5.31 2.38 -17.50
CA LEU A 228 -5.11 2.76 -16.11
C LEU A 228 -6.44 2.84 -15.33
N SER A 229 -7.47 3.44 -15.92
CA SER A 229 -8.81 3.56 -15.31
C SER A 229 -9.44 2.19 -15.05
N SER A 230 -9.27 1.21 -15.96
CA SER A 230 -9.78 -0.15 -15.77
C SER A 230 -9.14 -0.87 -14.58
N ARG A 231 -8.02 -0.36 -14.07
CA ARG A 231 -7.26 -0.88 -12.92
C ARG A 231 -7.35 0.01 -11.67
N SER A 232 -8.21 1.02 -11.70
CA SER A 232 -8.30 2.03 -10.63
C SER A 232 -6.98 2.74 -10.35
N VAL A 233 -6.16 2.95 -11.39
CA VAL A 233 -4.93 3.73 -11.34
C VAL A 233 -5.22 5.12 -11.89
N SER A 234 -4.92 6.16 -11.12
CA SER A 234 -4.96 7.53 -11.61
C SER A 234 -3.71 7.88 -12.42
N ALA A 235 -3.85 8.71 -13.45
CA ALA A 235 -2.73 9.25 -14.20
C ALA A 235 -2.57 10.74 -13.92
N GLU A 236 -1.33 11.17 -13.73
CA GLU A 236 -0.96 12.59 -13.61
C GLU A 236 0.16 12.90 -14.63
N THR A 237 0.10 14.09 -15.19
CA THR A 237 1.10 14.59 -16.15
C THR A 237 1.65 15.94 -15.67
N SER A 238 2.69 16.46 -16.33
CA SER A 238 3.22 17.80 -16.05
C SER A 238 2.17 18.90 -16.21
N ASN A 239 1.16 18.69 -17.05
CA ASN A 239 0.08 19.66 -17.29
C ASN A 239 -0.95 19.73 -16.16
N ASP A 240 -1.03 18.69 -15.34
CA ASP A 240 -1.97 18.62 -14.22
C ASP A 240 -1.37 19.31 -12.98
N LEU A 241 -0.09 19.72 -13.03
CA LEU A 241 0.58 20.39 -11.94
C LEU A 241 0.16 21.86 -11.84
N VAL A 242 -0.38 22.24 -10.69
CA VAL A 242 -0.86 23.60 -10.43
C VAL A 242 0.31 24.59 -10.46
N THR A 243 0.22 25.58 -11.32
CA THR A 243 1.18 26.67 -11.44
C THR A 243 1.08 27.62 -10.25
N GLY A 244 2.13 27.72 -9.41
CA GLY A 244 2.13 28.71 -8.32
C GLY A 244 3.22 28.59 -7.26
N SER A 245 3.85 27.48 -7.09
CA SER A 245 5.06 27.29 -6.28
C SER A 245 6.10 26.56 -7.12
N SER A 246 7.37 26.70 -6.88
CA SER A 246 8.41 26.18 -7.77
C SER A 246 7.99 24.85 -8.45
N LEU A 247 7.75 24.91 -9.76
CA LEU A 247 7.28 23.80 -10.61
C LEU A 247 8.09 22.52 -10.34
N ASP A 248 9.40 22.69 -10.14
CA ASP A 248 10.34 21.57 -9.84
C ASP A 248 10.00 20.81 -8.56
N LYS A 249 9.62 21.49 -7.48
CA LYS A 249 9.29 20.80 -6.22
C LYS A 249 8.00 19.99 -6.37
N THR A 250 7.00 20.53 -7.06
CA THR A 250 5.74 19.85 -7.31
C THR A 250 5.97 18.63 -8.20
N LEU A 251 6.72 18.79 -9.29
CA LEU A 251 7.08 17.72 -10.23
C LEU A 251 7.81 16.57 -9.52
N ILE A 252 8.87 16.90 -8.75
CA ILE A 252 9.63 15.89 -8.01
C ILE A 252 8.72 15.16 -6.99
N THR A 253 7.81 15.89 -6.33
CA THR A 253 6.90 15.30 -5.36
C THR A 253 5.90 14.37 -6.04
N THR A 254 5.34 14.76 -7.17
CA THR A 254 4.41 13.95 -7.96
C THR A 254 5.08 12.68 -8.49
N ILE A 255 6.25 12.80 -9.11
CA ILE A 255 7.02 11.62 -9.55
C ILE A 255 7.41 10.72 -8.37
N ARG A 256 7.80 11.31 -7.23
CA ARG A 256 8.13 10.56 -6.02
C ARG A 256 6.95 9.78 -5.46
N SER A 257 5.76 10.35 -5.49
CA SER A 257 4.54 9.71 -5.00
C SER A 257 3.99 8.66 -5.99
N ALA A 258 4.31 8.76 -7.28
CA ALA A 258 3.88 7.80 -8.29
C ALA A 258 4.39 6.38 -7.98
N ARG A 259 3.54 5.37 -8.19
CA ARG A 259 3.94 3.96 -8.07
C ARG A 259 4.86 3.55 -9.22
N PHE A 260 4.60 4.07 -10.41
CA PHE A 260 5.39 3.86 -11.62
C PHE A 260 5.26 5.07 -12.56
N VAL A 261 6.15 5.13 -13.55
CA VAL A 261 6.19 6.22 -14.53
C VAL A 261 6.09 5.62 -15.94
N ILE A 262 5.19 6.15 -16.76
CA ILE A 262 5.18 5.87 -18.20
C ILE A 262 5.91 7.02 -18.89
N VAL A 263 6.86 6.71 -19.77
CA VAL A 263 7.69 7.71 -20.47
C VAL A 263 7.60 7.52 -21.96
N ASP A 264 7.14 8.51 -22.69
CA ASP A 264 7.09 8.49 -24.16
C ASP A 264 8.41 8.98 -24.75
N LEU A 265 9.13 8.08 -25.37
CA LEU A 265 10.42 8.30 -26.00
C LEU A 265 10.32 8.57 -27.51
N SER A 266 9.14 8.86 -28.04
CA SER A 266 8.91 9.03 -29.49
C SER A 266 9.58 10.28 -30.06
N GLU A 267 9.76 11.30 -29.24
CA GLU A 267 10.37 12.58 -29.62
C GLU A 267 11.59 12.86 -28.73
N ASN A 268 12.53 13.63 -29.25
CA ASN A 268 13.66 14.11 -28.45
C ASN A 268 13.24 15.38 -27.67
N ASP A 269 12.29 15.18 -26.74
CA ASP A 269 11.73 16.23 -25.92
C ASP A 269 12.56 16.41 -24.64
N HIS A 270 13.03 17.64 -24.42
CA HIS A 270 13.89 17.98 -23.27
C HIS A 270 13.15 17.86 -21.94
N ASP A 271 11.85 18.17 -21.90
CA ASP A 271 11.05 18.12 -20.68
C ASP A 271 10.80 16.67 -20.28
N VAL A 272 10.51 15.80 -21.26
CA VAL A 272 10.40 14.35 -21.04
C VAL A 272 11.72 13.75 -20.58
N ALA A 273 12.84 14.17 -21.17
CA ALA A 273 14.17 13.71 -20.76
C ALA A 273 14.50 14.13 -19.32
N TYR A 274 14.13 15.35 -18.92
CA TYR A 274 14.29 15.84 -17.55
C TYR A 274 13.45 15.04 -16.54
N GLN A 275 12.17 14.80 -16.87
CA GLN A 275 11.26 14.02 -16.04
C GLN A 275 11.73 12.57 -15.91
N LEU A 276 12.25 11.98 -16.97
CA LEU A 276 12.89 10.67 -16.98
C LEU A 276 14.08 10.62 -16.03
N GLY A 277 14.98 11.61 -16.10
CA GLY A 277 16.13 11.71 -15.20
C GLY A 277 15.71 11.77 -13.72
N ILE A 278 14.65 12.50 -13.40
CA ILE A 278 14.07 12.53 -12.04
C ILE A 278 13.53 11.14 -11.64
N ALA A 279 12.80 10.48 -12.54
CA ALA A 279 12.23 9.16 -12.25
C ALA A 279 13.32 8.11 -12.00
N GLU A 280 14.42 8.13 -12.78
CA GLU A 280 15.59 7.26 -12.57
C GLU A 280 16.28 7.57 -11.23
N ALA A 281 16.52 8.85 -10.92
CA ALA A 281 17.13 9.26 -9.66
C ALA A 281 16.31 8.87 -8.44
N LEU A 282 14.99 8.71 -8.59
CA LEU A 282 14.07 8.29 -7.55
C LEU A 282 13.80 6.77 -7.54
N ASP A 283 14.56 5.99 -8.32
CA ASP A 283 14.44 4.52 -8.46
C ASP A 283 13.00 4.07 -8.77
N LYS A 284 12.33 4.76 -9.70
CA LYS A 284 10.96 4.44 -10.11
C LYS A 284 10.91 3.27 -11.09
N ILE A 285 9.82 2.51 -11.02
CA ILE A 285 9.48 1.58 -12.10
C ILE A 285 9.14 2.43 -13.33
N ILE A 286 9.92 2.30 -14.40
CA ILE A 286 9.73 3.05 -15.64
C ILE A 286 9.25 2.11 -16.74
N ILE A 287 8.13 2.48 -17.37
CA ILE A 287 7.56 1.80 -18.54
C ILE A 287 7.79 2.72 -19.74
N PRO A 288 8.83 2.46 -20.56
CA PRO A 288 9.09 3.25 -21.75
C PRO A 288 8.13 2.86 -22.87
N ILE A 289 7.57 3.88 -23.53
CA ILE A 289 6.73 3.72 -24.72
C ILE A 289 7.32 4.49 -25.90
N CYS A 290 7.01 4.08 -27.11
CA CYS A 290 7.47 4.78 -28.32
C CYS A 290 6.50 4.55 -29.48
N GLN A 291 6.33 5.55 -30.34
CA GLN A 291 5.55 5.39 -31.56
C GLN A 291 6.28 4.51 -32.56
N SER A 292 5.60 3.54 -33.16
CA SER A 292 6.18 2.53 -34.04
C SER A 292 6.91 3.09 -35.28
N ASN A 293 6.44 4.23 -35.82
CA ASN A 293 7.05 4.89 -36.97
C ASN A 293 8.40 5.58 -36.67
N ASN A 294 8.79 5.64 -35.38
CA ASN A 294 10.03 6.27 -34.92
C ASN A 294 11.11 5.25 -34.52
N GLN A 295 10.99 3.99 -34.95
CA GLN A 295 11.94 2.92 -34.63
C GLN A 295 13.38 3.20 -35.07
N ASP A 296 13.60 4.07 -36.08
CA ASP A 296 14.95 4.50 -36.53
C ASP A 296 15.71 5.33 -35.50
N SER A 297 15.04 5.71 -34.39
CA SER A 297 15.62 6.44 -33.26
C SER A 297 16.34 5.54 -32.24
N GLN A 298 16.50 4.22 -32.48
CA GLN A 298 17.17 3.28 -31.56
C GLN A 298 18.60 3.70 -31.14
N GLY A 299 19.24 4.59 -31.88
CA GLY A 299 20.52 5.21 -31.52
C GLY A 299 20.44 6.42 -30.59
N ARG A 300 19.21 6.93 -30.29
CA ARG A 300 18.98 8.18 -29.54
C ARG A 300 18.51 7.97 -28.10
N TYR A 301 18.17 6.73 -27.73
CA TYR A 301 17.77 6.45 -26.34
C TYR A 301 18.95 6.50 -25.39
N PRO A 302 18.75 6.96 -24.15
CA PRO A 302 19.74 6.79 -23.08
C PRO A 302 20.21 5.33 -23.02
N LEU A 303 21.49 5.12 -22.71
CA LEU A 303 22.15 3.80 -22.77
C LEU A 303 21.36 2.68 -22.09
N ASP A 304 20.76 2.97 -20.95
CA ASP A 304 19.99 1.99 -20.15
C ASP A 304 18.69 1.53 -20.81
N PHE A 305 18.09 2.35 -21.68
CA PHE A 305 16.84 2.02 -22.37
C PHE A 305 17.06 1.11 -23.60
N ARG A 306 18.27 0.99 -24.11
CA ARG A 306 18.60 0.05 -25.21
C ARG A 306 18.39 -1.41 -24.79
N PHE A 307 18.42 -1.70 -23.51
CA PHE A 307 18.26 -3.04 -22.93
C PHE A 307 16.90 -3.28 -22.28
N ARG A 308 16.04 -2.25 -22.18
CA ARG A 308 14.68 -2.38 -21.65
C ARG A 308 13.69 -2.63 -22.78
N LYS A 309 12.64 -3.41 -22.48
CA LYS A 309 11.53 -3.60 -23.42
C LYS A 309 10.74 -2.29 -23.53
N ILE A 310 10.76 -1.67 -24.72
CA ILE A 310 9.96 -0.50 -25.04
C ILE A 310 8.61 -0.98 -25.61
N LEU A 311 7.51 -0.45 -25.12
CA LEU A 311 6.19 -0.74 -25.67
C LEU A 311 5.94 0.17 -26.88
N LEU A 312 5.68 -0.43 -28.02
CA LEU A 312 5.41 0.31 -29.25
C LEU A 312 3.92 0.61 -29.40
N TYR A 313 3.59 1.81 -29.90
CA TYR A 313 2.22 2.17 -30.20
C TYR A 313 2.07 2.76 -31.63
N ASP A 314 0.94 2.48 -32.25
CA ASP A 314 0.49 3.16 -33.47
C ASP A 314 -0.74 4.00 -33.13
N VAL A 315 -0.67 5.33 -33.33
CA VAL A 315 -1.78 6.26 -33.05
C VAL A 315 -3.05 5.92 -33.82
N LYS A 316 -2.91 5.21 -34.95
CA LYS A 316 -4.05 4.76 -35.78
C LYS A 316 -4.67 3.48 -35.26
N ASN A 317 -3.92 2.64 -34.55
CA ASN A 317 -4.39 1.38 -33.97
C ASN A 317 -3.73 1.12 -32.61
N LEU A 318 -4.44 1.46 -31.54
CA LEU A 318 -3.97 1.34 -30.16
C LEU A 318 -4.27 -0.01 -29.51
N ALA A 319 -5.00 -0.92 -30.19
CA ALA A 319 -5.47 -2.16 -29.59
C ALA A 319 -4.33 -3.06 -29.08
N GLU A 320 -3.28 -3.23 -29.89
CA GLU A 320 -2.11 -4.03 -29.50
C GLU A 320 -1.35 -3.39 -28.35
N PHE A 321 -1.13 -2.08 -28.39
CA PHE A 321 -0.48 -1.31 -27.35
C PHE A 321 -1.23 -1.41 -26.01
N THR A 322 -2.55 -1.18 -26.01
CA THR A 322 -3.37 -1.28 -24.78
C THR A 322 -3.32 -2.68 -24.16
N GLN A 323 -3.34 -3.73 -25.00
CA GLN A 323 -3.20 -5.10 -24.53
C GLN A 323 -1.82 -5.35 -23.91
N GLU A 324 -0.75 -4.87 -24.53
CA GLU A 324 0.61 -5.09 -24.03
C GLU A 324 0.91 -4.25 -22.79
N LEU A 325 0.41 -3.01 -22.73
CA LEU A 325 0.46 -2.19 -21.51
C LEU A 325 -0.25 -2.90 -20.36
N ASN A 326 -1.45 -3.43 -20.61
CA ASN A 326 -2.23 -4.17 -19.63
C ASN A 326 -1.49 -5.42 -19.11
N ARG A 327 -0.83 -6.19 -19.99
CA ARG A 327 0.01 -7.33 -19.61
C ARG A 327 1.22 -6.89 -18.78
N THR A 328 1.84 -5.78 -19.15
CA THR A 328 3.01 -5.24 -18.44
C THR A 328 2.63 -4.82 -17.02
N LEU A 329 1.52 -4.11 -16.85
CA LEU A 329 1.02 -3.74 -15.53
C LEU A 329 0.69 -4.98 -14.68
N SER A 330 0.06 -6.00 -15.26
CA SER A 330 -0.20 -7.27 -14.54
C SER A 330 1.07 -7.95 -14.04
N ARG A 331 2.16 -7.97 -14.83
CA ARG A 331 3.45 -8.52 -14.41
C ARG A 331 4.11 -7.73 -13.29
N LEU A 332 3.80 -6.44 -13.20
CA LEU A 332 4.28 -5.54 -12.14
C LEU A 332 3.41 -5.59 -10.88
N GLY A 333 2.35 -6.42 -10.88
CA GLY A 333 1.41 -6.51 -9.76
C GLY A 333 0.55 -5.25 -9.57
N ILE A 334 0.25 -4.59 -10.68
CA ILE A 334 -0.55 -3.36 -10.72
C ILE A 334 -1.91 -3.64 -11.34
#